data_12ff3e37101d63020e3a8f700d09c0c4
#
_entry.id   12ff3e37101d63020e3a8f700d09c0c4
#
_cell.length_a   1.000
_cell.length_b   1.000
_cell.length_c   1.000
_cell.angle_alpha   90.00
_cell.angle_beta   90.00
_cell.angle_gamma   90.00
#
_symmetry.space_group_name_H-M   'P 1'
#
loop_
_entity.id
_entity.type
_entity.pdbx_description
1 polymer ?
#
loop_
_entity_poly.entity_id
_entity_poly.type
_entity_poly.pdbx_seq_one_letter_code
_entity_poly.pdbx_strand_id
1 'polypeptide(L)'
;MALKYEIHKMHTDDDDSSKTKVGFKVTDDNGSTFVIDKVITTGSKTSEQIVTEAQTASKSEIDTWVATQSNIGRVWDADNNKFV
;
A
#
# COMPACT_ATOMS: atom_id res chain seq x y z
N MET A 1 4.97 -13.78 5.32
CA MET A 1 4.27 -13.49 4.04
C MET A 1 5.15 -12.58 3.19
N ALA A 2 5.46 -12.99 1.98
CA ALA A 2 6.22 -12.17 1.05
C ALA A 2 5.28 -11.24 0.30
N LEU A 3 5.64 -9.96 0.22
CA LEU A 3 4.88 -8.97 -0.51
C LEU A 3 5.69 -8.53 -1.73
N LYS A 4 5.00 -8.41 -2.87
CA LYS A 4 5.57 -7.86 -4.08
C LYS A 4 5.03 -6.46 -4.27
N TYR A 5 5.93 -5.49 -4.39
CA TYR A 5 5.59 -4.09 -4.66
C TYR A 5 5.85 -3.79 -6.13
N GLU A 6 4.86 -3.26 -6.80
CA GLU A 6 4.97 -2.84 -8.19
C GLU A 6 4.59 -1.37 -8.29
N ILE A 7 5.42 -0.58 -8.96
CA ILE A 7 5.08 0.82 -9.23
C ILE A 7 4.13 0.82 -10.41
N HIS A 8 2.86 1.14 -10.17
CA HIS A 8 1.89 1.22 -11.26
C HIS A 8 1.60 2.65 -11.68
N LYS A 9 2.09 3.63 -10.91
CA LYS A 9 1.89 5.04 -11.19
C LYS A 9 3.05 5.83 -10.58
N MET A 10 3.65 6.72 -11.36
CA MET A 10 4.65 7.66 -10.85
C MET A 10 4.69 8.87 -11.78
N HIS A 11 4.26 10.02 -11.30
CA HIS A 11 4.23 11.25 -12.09
C HIS A 11 4.17 12.47 -11.18
N THR A 12 4.43 13.65 -11.74
CA THR A 12 4.22 14.92 -11.02
C THR A 12 2.77 14.99 -10.56
N ASP A 13 2.57 15.40 -9.30
CA ASP A 13 1.23 15.54 -8.75
C ASP A 13 0.45 16.62 -9.53
N ASP A 14 -0.82 16.32 -9.82
CA ASP A 14 -1.67 17.20 -10.62
C ASP A 14 -2.00 18.51 -9.91
N ASP A 15 -2.07 18.47 -8.56
CA ASP A 15 -2.44 19.60 -7.75
C ASP A 15 -1.24 20.43 -7.25
N ASP A 16 -0.04 19.82 -7.24
CA ASP A 16 1.16 20.46 -6.72
C ASP A 16 2.39 19.97 -7.48
N SER A 17 2.92 20.82 -8.37
CA SER A 17 4.05 20.48 -9.24
C SER A 17 5.36 20.28 -8.47
N SER A 18 5.43 20.65 -7.19
CA SER A 18 6.59 20.40 -6.34
C SER A 18 6.62 18.99 -5.75
N LYS A 19 5.60 18.18 -6.04
CA LYS A 19 5.42 16.85 -5.48
C LYS A 19 5.30 15.80 -6.58
N THR A 20 5.60 14.56 -6.20
CA THR A 20 5.49 13.38 -7.08
C THR A 20 4.49 12.42 -6.46
N LYS A 21 3.53 11.97 -7.27
CA LYS A 21 2.59 10.92 -6.86
C LYS A 21 3.19 9.57 -7.21
N VAL A 22 3.23 8.67 -6.22
CA VAL A 22 3.70 7.29 -6.39
C VAL A 22 2.56 6.36 -6.02
N GLY A 23 2.19 5.47 -6.93
CA GLY A 23 1.18 4.45 -6.70
C GLY A 23 1.81 3.07 -6.68
N PHE A 24 1.55 2.33 -5.61
CA PHE A 24 1.97 0.94 -5.47
C PHE A 24 0.80 0.00 -5.72
N LYS A 25 1.09 -1.10 -6.38
CA LYS A 25 0.25 -2.28 -6.38
C LYS A 25 0.99 -3.34 -5.57
N VAL A 26 0.47 -3.66 -4.40
CA VAL A 26 1.06 -4.64 -3.50
C VAL A 26 0.33 -5.96 -3.65
N THR A 27 1.05 -7.04 -3.88
CA THR A 27 0.47 -8.37 -4.06
C THR A 27 1.04 -9.30 -3.00
N ASP A 28 0.17 -10.10 -2.36
CA ASP A 28 0.59 -11.09 -1.38
C ASP A 28 0.78 -12.48 -2.02
N ASP A 29 1.13 -13.48 -1.20
CA ASP A 29 1.38 -14.84 -1.67
C ASP A 29 0.13 -15.52 -2.24
N ASN A 30 -1.05 -15.04 -1.88
CA ASN A 30 -2.33 -15.61 -2.32
C ASN A 30 -2.89 -14.91 -3.57
N GLY A 31 -2.16 -13.95 -4.11
CA GLY A 31 -2.61 -13.20 -5.27
C GLY A 31 -3.55 -12.04 -4.96
N SER A 32 -3.81 -11.76 -3.70
CA SER A 32 -4.60 -10.60 -3.30
C SER A 32 -3.80 -9.33 -3.52
N THR A 33 -4.46 -8.25 -3.93
CA THR A 33 -3.80 -6.99 -4.27
C THR A 33 -4.36 -5.83 -3.47
N PHE A 34 -3.48 -4.85 -3.19
CA PHE A 34 -3.83 -3.61 -2.53
C PHE A 34 -3.16 -2.47 -3.29
N VAL A 35 -3.94 -1.46 -3.66
CA VAL A 35 -3.42 -0.31 -4.41
C VAL A 35 -3.45 0.91 -3.49
N ILE A 36 -2.32 1.62 -3.39
CA ILE A 36 -2.20 2.80 -2.54
C ILE A 36 -1.33 3.85 -3.23
N ASP A 37 -1.78 5.10 -3.19
CA ASP A 37 -1.07 6.24 -3.75
C ASP A 37 -0.57 7.14 -2.62
N LYS A 38 0.65 7.65 -2.77
CA LYS A 38 1.22 8.65 -1.86
C LYS A 38 1.82 9.79 -2.65
N VAL A 39 1.76 10.97 -2.06
CA VAL A 39 2.33 12.20 -2.65
C VAL A 39 3.54 12.61 -1.82
N ILE A 40 4.68 12.69 -2.47
CA ILE A 40 5.98 12.93 -1.83
C ILE A 40 6.58 14.22 -2.40
N THR A 41 7.15 15.05 -1.54
CA THR A 41 7.88 16.24 -1.99
C THR A 41 9.08 15.82 -2.84
N THR A 42 9.14 16.32 -4.07
CA THR A 42 10.16 15.92 -5.04
C THR A 42 11.55 16.42 -4.65
N GLY A 43 11.69 17.72 -4.43
CA GLY A 43 12.98 18.32 -4.08
C GLY A 43 14.10 17.89 -5.02
N SER A 44 15.25 17.57 -4.44
CA SER A 44 16.42 17.06 -5.17
C SER A 44 16.59 15.55 -5.03
N LYS A 45 15.53 14.84 -4.62
CA LYS A 45 15.59 13.40 -4.38
C LYS A 45 15.68 12.60 -5.67
N THR A 46 16.34 11.45 -5.61
CA THR A 46 16.32 10.47 -6.70
C THR A 46 14.98 9.73 -6.71
N SER A 47 14.70 9.03 -7.79
CA SER A 47 13.48 8.21 -7.89
C SER A 47 13.42 7.17 -6.77
N GLU A 48 14.54 6.51 -6.46
CA GLU A 48 14.60 5.53 -5.38
C GLU A 48 14.31 6.15 -4.01
N GLN A 49 14.78 7.37 -3.76
CA GLN A 49 14.51 8.08 -2.51
C GLN A 49 13.02 8.43 -2.39
N ILE A 50 12.41 8.89 -3.47
CA ILE A 50 10.98 9.23 -3.50
C ILE A 50 10.14 7.96 -3.24
N VAL A 51 10.47 6.86 -3.91
CA VAL A 51 9.75 5.59 -3.74
C VAL A 51 9.95 5.04 -2.32
N THR A 52 11.14 5.17 -1.75
CA THR A 52 11.40 4.76 -0.37
C THR A 52 10.53 5.53 0.61
N GLU A 53 10.39 6.84 0.44
CA GLU A 53 9.52 7.65 1.30
C GLU A 53 8.05 7.27 1.12
N ALA A 54 7.62 6.99 -0.11
CA ALA A 54 6.26 6.56 -0.39
C ALA A 54 5.97 5.21 0.28
N GLN A 55 6.91 4.28 0.24
CA GLN A 55 6.78 2.98 0.90
C GLN A 55 6.67 3.16 2.41
N THR A 56 7.51 3.99 3.01
CA THR A 56 7.48 4.27 4.45
C THR A 56 6.14 4.90 4.84
N ALA A 57 5.65 5.87 4.05
CA ALA A 57 4.36 6.52 4.30
C ALA A 57 3.18 5.56 4.14
N SER A 58 3.32 4.50 3.35
CA SER A 58 2.26 3.52 3.10
C SER A 58 2.26 2.36 4.10
N LYS A 59 3.31 2.23 4.91
CA LYS A 59 3.56 1.03 5.72
C LYS A 59 2.39 0.69 6.65
N SER A 60 1.84 1.67 7.37
CA SER A 60 0.76 1.40 8.33
C SER A 60 -0.50 0.89 7.63
N GLU A 61 -0.83 1.42 6.47
CA GLU A 61 -2.00 1.00 5.70
C GLU A 61 -1.79 -0.38 5.09
N ILE A 62 -0.58 -0.66 4.61
CA ILE A 62 -0.23 -1.99 4.10
C ILE A 62 -0.25 -3.02 5.23
N ASP A 63 0.29 -2.69 6.39
CA ASP A 63 0.27 -3.59 7.56
C ASP A 63 -1.16 -3.90 7.98
N THR A 64 -2.06 -2.89 7.96
CA THR A 64 -3.47 -3.09 8.26
C THR A 64 -4.12 -4.00 7.23
N TRP A 65 -3.83 -3.82 5.94
CA TRP A 65 -4.34 -4.68 4.89
C TRP A 65 -3.86 -6.12 5.07
N VAL A 66 -2.57 -6.33 5.36
CA VAL A 66 -2.02 -7.67 5.61
C VAL A 66 -2.74 -8.33 6.79
N ALA A 67 -2.97 -7.59 7.87
CA ALA A 67 -3.68 -8.10 9.04
C ALA A 67 -5.11 -8.50 8.70
N THR A 68 -5.82 -7.71 7.87
CA THR A 68 -7.17 -8.08 7.44
C THR A 68 -7.18 -9.30 6.53
N GLN A 69 -6.17 -9.45 5.65
CA GLN A 69 -6.06 -10.60 4.77
C GLN A 69 -5.89 -11.91 5.56
N SER A 70 -5.28 -11.85 6.73
CA SER A 70 -5.09 -13.03 7.58
C SER A 70 -6.42 -13.60 8.10
N ASN A 71 -7.51 -12.86 7.99
CA ASN A 71 -8.84 -13.32 8.40
C ASN A 71 -9.55 -14.13 7.31
N ILE A 72 -9.04 -14.13 6.09
CA ILE A 72 -9.65 -14.88 4.99
C ILE A 72 -9.58 -16.38 5.33
N GLY A 73 -10.73 -17.04 5.21
CA GLY A 73 -10.85 -18.46 5.55
C GLY A 73 -11.30 -18.73 6.98
N ARG A 74 -11.33 -17.71 7.83
CA ARG A 74 -11.89 -17.86 9.18
C ARG A 74 -13.41 -17.90 9.12
N VAL A 75 -14.01 -18.60 10.07
CA VAL A 75 -15.47 -18.71 10.15
C VAL A 75 -16.02 -17.65 11.10
N TRP A 76 -17.07 -16.96 10.67
CA TRP A 76 -17.72 -15.91 11.42
C TRP A 76 -19.02 -16.42 12.04
N ASP A 77 -19.17 -16.26 13.36
CA ASP A 77 -20.41 -16.54 14.07
C ASP A 77 -21.26 -15.27 14.11
N ALA A 78 -22.25 -15.20 13.21
CA ALA A 78 -23.06 -14.01 13.04
C ALA A 78 -24.02 -13.77 14.22
N ASP A 79 -24.37 -14.82 14.97
CA ASP A 79 -25.27 -14.69 16.12
C ASP A 79 -24.56 -14.05 17.31
N ASN A 80 -23.27 -14.33 17.48
CA ASN A 80 -22.48 -13.84 18.59
C ASN A 80 -21.48 -12.74 18.18
N ASN A 81 -21.44 -12.38 16.91
CA ASN A 81 -20.58 -11.33 16.35
C ASN A 81 -19.10 -11.54 16.68
N LYS A 82 -18.59 -12.74 16.38
CA LYS A 82 -17.18 -13.08 16.64
C LYS A 82 -16.70 -14.16 15.68
N PHE A 83 -15.38 -14.31 15.60
CA PHE A 83 -14.78 -15.45 14.92
C PHE A 83 -14.95 -16.71 15.78
N VAL A 84 -15.11 -17.81 15.10
CA VAL A 84 -15.26 -19.12 15.76
C VAL A 84 -13.92 -19.84 15.84
#